data_4b454e9ad61ec30b60aec1f089b301f3
#
_entry.id   4b454e9ad61ec30b60aec1f089b301f3
#
_cell.length_a   1.000
_cell.length_b   1.000
_cell.length_c   1.000
_cell.angle_alpha   90.00
_cell.angle_beta   90.00
_cell.angle_gamma   90.00
#
_symmetry.space_group_name_H-M   'P 1'
#
loop_
_entity.id
_entity.type
_entity.pdbx_description
1 polymer ?
#
loop_
_entity_poly.entity_id
_entity_poly.type
_entity_poly.pdbx_seq_one_letter_code
_entity_poly.pdbx_strand_id
1 'polypeptide(L)'
;GGGTPRNTARPTRGADVEADITLDFREATQGTTLPIQLTGEAPCTTCHGSGSKTGNPTACRYCNGTGFTSENQGAFGFSAPCVHCSGTGQVITDPCSDCTGTGTVHRTRTITVRIPPGLDNGQKVRLAGKGEAGPNGKPAGDLFVTVHVRPDPVFKRSGDDLKITVPVSFTDLALGGAISVPTLTTPVRVKVPAGTPNGRTLRVR
;
A
#
# COMPACT_ATOMS: atom_id res chain seq x y z
N GLY A 1 19.66 -37.08 -7.40
CA GLY A 1 19.24 -35.83 -6.87
C GLY A 1 19.61 -34.71 -7.82
N GLY A 2 18.69 -34.36 -8.77
CA GLY A 2 18.90 -33.26 -9.72
C GLY A 2 18.38 -31.97 -9.12
N GLY A 3 19.30 -31.08 -8.69
CA GLY A 3 18.96 -29.71 -8.34
C GLY A 3 18.70 -28.92 -9.62
N THR A 4 17.45 -28.50 -9.83
CA THR A 4 17.11 -27.52 -10.87
C THR A 4 17.80 -26.21 -10.56
N PRO A 5 18.56 -25.60 -11.49
CA PRO A 5 19.12 -24.28 -11.29
C PRO A 5 17.95 -23.28 -11.13
N ARG A 6 17.81 -22.66 -9.96
CA ARG A 6 16.95 -21.52 -9.76
C ARG A 6 17.45 -20.41 -10.68
N ASN A 7 16.72 -20.17 -11.74
CA ASN A 7 16.93 -19.06 -12.65
C ASN A 7 16.62 -17.77 -11.85
N THR A 8 17.63 -17.20 -11.22
CA THR A 8 17.55 -15.89 -10.56
C THR A 8 17.53 -14.82 -11.66
N ALA A 9 16.38 -14.71 -12.34
CA ALA A 9 16.12 -13.55 -13.16
C ALA A 9 16.30 -12.31 -12.26
N ARG A 10 17.21 -11.40 -12.62
CA ARG A 10 17.38 -10.14 -11.90
C ARG A 10 16.04 -9.43 -11.86
N PRO A 11 15.60 -8.93 -10.70
CA PRO A 11 14.31 -8.29 -10.57
C PRO A 11 14.22 -7.12 -11.56
N THR A 12 13.19 -7.11 -12.38
CA THR A 12 12.90 -6.06 -13.35
C THR A 12 12.26 -4.82 -12.71
N ARG A 13 11.89 -4.92 -11.44
CA ARG A 13 11.32 -3.84 -10.61
C ARG A 13 11.75 -4.02 -9.15
N GLY A 14 11.51 -3.00 -8.34
CA GLY A 14 11.69 -3.08 -6.89
C GLY A 14 10.73 -4.07 -6.24
N ALA A 15 11.07 -4.52 -5.04
CA ALA A 15 10.22 -5.42 -4.26
C ALA A 15 8.96 -4.70 -3.74
N ASP A 16 7.88 -5.45 -3.62
CA ASP A 16 6.70 -4.99 -2.93
C ASP A 16 6.95 -5.01 -1.41
N VAL A 17 6.34 -4.07 -0.69
CA VAL A 17 6.45 -3.93 0.76
C VAL A 17 5.09 -4.08 1.39
N GLU A 18 5.02 -4.79 2.49
CA GLU A 18 3.82 -4.89 3.32
C GLU A 18 4.02 -4.13 4.63
N ALA A 19 2.99 -3.44 5.08
CA ALA A 19 2.95 -2.74 6.35
C ALA A 19 1.58 -2.92 7.00
N ASP A 20 1.57 -2.94 8.33
CA ASP A 20 0.35 -3.01 9.12
C ASP A 20 0.16 -1.70 9.86
N ILE A 21 -1.06 -1.19 9.88
CA ILE A 21 -1.45 -0.02 10.66
C ILE A 21 -2.69 -0.35 11.50
N THR A 22 -2.80 0.30 12.64
CA THR A 22 -3.98 0.19 13.49
C THR A 22 -4.64 1.55 13.59
N LEU A 23 -5.92 1.61 13.24
CA LEU A 23 -6.76 2.81 13.30
C LEU A 23 -7.83 2.67 14.36
N ASP A 24 -8.24 3.78 14.93
CA ASP A 24 -9.45 3.82 15.74
C ASP A 24 -10.69 3.71 14.84
N PHE A 25 -11.79 3.22 15.41
CA PHE A 25 -13.03 3.00 14.67
C PHE A 25 -13.50 4.25 13.92
N ARG A 26 -13.39 5.42 14.54
CA ARG A 26 -13.78 6.70 13.94
C ARG A 26 -12.88 7.06 12.74
N GLU A 27 -11.59 6.89 12.87
CA GLU A 27 -10.62 7.13 11.79
C GLU A 27 -10.89 6.22 10.60
N ALA A 28 -11.16 4.93 10.83
CA ALA A 28 -11.48 3.97 9.78
C ALA A 28 -12.82 4.29 9.08
N THR A 29 -13.78 4.83 9.81
CA THR A 29 -15.10 5.19 9.28
C THR A 29 -15.07 6.48 8.47
N GLN A 30 -14.32 7.47 8.93
CA GLN A 30 -14.24 8.81 8.31
C GLN A 30 -13.11 8.93 7.28
N GLY A 31 -12.17 8.01 7.30
CA GLY A 31 -10.91 8.10 6.59
C GLY A 31 -9.91 8.99 7.32
N THR A 32 -8.64 8.77 7.05
CA THR A 32 -7.55 9.52 7.67
C THR A 32 -6.33 9.57 6.77
N THR A 33 -5.39 10.42 7.10
CA THR A 33 -4.09 10.50 6.44
C THR A 33 -3.01 10.39 7.51
N LEU A 34 -2.08 9.46 7.35
CA LEU A 34 -1.03 9.22 8.32
C LEU A 34 0.32 8.95 7.67
N PRO A 35 1.42 9.31 8.33
CA PRO A 35 2.77 8.97 7.90
C PRO A 35 3.11 7.53 8.29
N ILE A 36 3.70 6.78 7.35
CA ILE A 36 4.27 5.45 7.59
C ILE A 36 5.77 5.52 7.33
N GLN A 37 6.58 5.01 8.26
CA GLN A 37 8.02 4.88 8.08
C GLN A 37 8.33 3.51 7.46
N LEU A 38 9.05 3.53 6.35
CA LEU A 38 9.51 2.34 5.67
C LEU A 38 11.03 2.37 5.59
N THR A 39 11.65 1.27 5.99
CA THR A 39 13.09 1.05 5.85
C THR A 39 13.31 0.04 4.73
N GLY A 40 14.15 0.37 3.76
CA GLY A 40 14.44 -0.48 2.61
C GLY A 40 15.14 0.28 1.50
N GLU A 41 15.21 -0.33 0.32
CA GLU A 41 15.82 0.27 -0.85
C GLU A 41 15.02 1.48 -1.33
N ALA A 42 15.70 2.62 -1.36
CA ALA A 42 15.16 3.89 -1.85
C ALA A 42 16.02 4.41 -3.01
N PRO A 43 15.48 5.25 -3.91
CA PRO A 43 16.28 5.84 -4.97
C PRO A 43 17.45 6.64 -4.37
N CYS A 44 18.63 6.47 -4.94
CA CYS A 44 19.78 7.28 -4.58
C CYS A 44 19.52 8.74 -4.96
N THR A 45 19.63 9.64 -4.00
CA THR A 45 19.35 11.07 -4.22
C THR A 45 20.41 11.75 -5.07
N THR A 46 21.65 11.26 -5.07
CA THR A 46 22.77 11.84 -5.80
C THR A 46 22.66 11.60 -7.30
N CYS A 47 22.31 10.38 -7.71
CA CYS A 47 22.16 10.01 -9.13
C CYS A 47 20.68 9.89 -9.55
N HIS A 48 19.74 10.20 -8.69
CA HIS A 48 18.31 10.10 -8.95
C HIS A 48 17.85 8.70 -9.43
N GLY A 49 18.51 7.67 -8.93
CA GLY A 49 18.17 6.28 -9.25
C GLY A 49 18.86 5.71 -10.48
N SER A 50 19.61 6.50 -11.26
CA SER A 50 20.29 6.04 -12.49
C SER A 50 21.50 5.11 -12.24
N GLY A 51 22.13 5.23 -11.08
CA GLY A 51 23.39 4.55 -10.77
C GLY A 51 24.64 5.20 -11.39
N SER A 52 24.46 6.15 -12.31
CA SER A 52 25.55 6.88 -12.98
C SER A 52 25.82 8.22 -12.29
N LYS A 53 27.09 8.60 -12.16
CA LYS A 53 27.49 9.89 -11.59
C LYS A 53 27.02 11.07 -12.43
N THR A 54 27.00 10.91 -13.75
CA THR A 54 26.50 11.92 -14.70
C THR A 54 24.98 11.86 -14.91
N GLY A 55 24.30 10.85 -14.33
CA GLY A 55 22.86 10.65 -14.47
C GLY A 55 22.42 9.96 -15.76
N ASN A 56 23.33 9.69 -16.68
CA ASN A 56 23.06 9.12 -18.00
C ASN A 56 23.80 7.79 -18.21
N PRO A 57 23.19 6.63 -17.92
CA PRO A 57 23.76 5.34 -18.30
C PRO A 57 23.92 5.25 -19.83
N THR A 58 25.00 4.64 -20.29
CA THR A 58 25.27 4.44 -21.72
C THR A 58 24.53 3.19 -22.22
N ALA A 59 23.94 3.26 -23.41
CA ALA A 59 23.34 2.09 -24.04
C ALA A 59 24.41 0.99 -24.27
N CYS A 60 24.04 -0.24 -23.94
CA CYS A 60 24.94 -1.38 -24.14
C CYS A 60 25.20 -1.58 -25.64
N ARG A 61 26.46 -1.53 -26.04
CA ARG A 61 26.90 -1.69 -27.47
C ARG A 61 26.62 -3.08 -28.02
N TYR A 62 26.62 -4.10 -27.18
CA TYR A 62 26.43 -5.50 -27.58
C TYR A 62 25.01 -5.87 -27.91
N CYS A 63 24.04 -5.26 -27.25
CA CYS A 63 22.63 -5.47 -27.53
C CYS A 63 21.93 -4.21 -28.05
N ASN A 64 22.66 -3.16 -28.37
CA ASN A 64 22.11 -1.86 -28.83
C ASN A 64 21.00 -1.31 -27.92
N GLY A 65 21.18 -1.49 -26.62
CA GLY A 65 20.23 -1.00 -25.62
C GLY A 65 18.98 -1.89 -25.39
N THR A 66 18.82 -2.99 -26.12
CA THR A 66 17.64 -3.86 -26.01
C THR A 66 17.64 -4.74 -24.74
N GLY A 67 18.80 -5.00 -24.17
CA GLY A 67 18.95 -5.93 -23.03
C GLY A 67 18.97 -7.40 -23.44
N PHE A 68 18.69 -7.73 -24.70
CA PHE A 68 18.62 -9.10 -25.19
C PHE A 68 19.51 -9.26 -26.43
N THR A 69 20.07 -10.46 -26.58
CA THR A 69 20.77 -10.89 -27.79
C THR A 69 19.97 -12.07 -28.38
N SER A 70 19.81 -12.04 -29.70
CA SER A 70 19.18 -13.15 -30.41
C SER A 70 20.29 -14.06 -30.98
N GLU A 71 20.31 -15.31 -30.57
CA GLU A 71 21.10 -16.34 -31.19
C GLU A 71 20.22 -17.13 -32.16
N ASN A 72 20.58 -17.02 -33.46
CA ASN A 72 19.91 -17.79 -34.51
C ASN A 72 20.63 -19.13 -34.65
N GLN A 73 20.00 -20.20 -34.19
CA GLN A 73 20.41 -21.57 -34.49
C GLN A 73 19.38 -22.20 -35.45
N GLY A 74 19.62 -22.02 -36.75
CA GLY A 74 18.73 -22.58 -37.77
C GLY A 74 17.39 -21.91 -37.88
N ALA A 75 16.30 -22.69 -37.89
CA ALA A 75 14.92 -22.19 -38.02
C ALA A 75 14.31 -21.63 -36.74
N PHE A 76 15.04 -21.68 -35.63
CA PHE A 76 14.54 -21.21 -34.32
C PHE A 76 15.47 -20.11 -33.78
N GLY A 77 14.90 -18.94 -33.52
CA GLY A 77 15.58 -17.85 -32.84
C GLY A 77 15.23 -17.85 -31.35
N PHE A 78 16.24 -17.94 -30.50
CA PHE A 78 16.07 -17.78 -29.06
C PHE A 78 16.59 -16.41 -28.63
N SER A 79 15.80 -15.68 -27.83
CA SER A 79 16.22 -14.43 -27.23
C SER A 79 16.78 -14.73 -25.83
N ALA A 80 18.04 -14.35 -25.58
CA ALA A 80 18.67 -14.50 -24.27
C ALA A 80 19.06 -13.14 -23.70
N PRO A 81 19.06 -12.97 -22.37
CA PRO A 81 19.54 -11.74 -21.75
C PRO A 81 20.99 -11.48 -22.13
N CYS A 82 21.29 -10.26 -22.53
CA CYS A 82 22.66 -9.86 -22.92
C CYS A 82 23.61 -10.02 -21.72
N VAL A 83 24.65 -10.84 -21.91
CA VAL A 83 25.62 -11.14 -20.83
C VAL A 83 26.45 -9.91 -20.43
N HIS A 84 26.66 -8.96 -21.34
CA HIS A 84 27.51 -7.78 -21.11
C HIS A 84 26.79 -6.72 -20.23
N CYS A 85 25.51 -6.57 -20.36
CA CYS A 85 24.70 -5.66 -19.52
C CYS A 85 23.80 -6.41 -18.55
N SER A 86 23.89 -7.74 -18.49
CA SER A 86 23.05 -8.59 -17.65
C SER A 86 21.56 -8.34 -17.84
N GLY A 87 21.14 -8.11 -19.09
CA GLY A 87 19.75 -7.88 -19.45
C GLY A 87 19.23 -6.46 -19.19
N THR A 88 20.05 -5.52 -18.70
CA THR A 88 19.61 -4.14 -18.42
C THR A 88 19.50 -3.26 -19.66
N GLY A 89 20.18 -3.60 -20.74
CA GLY A 89 20.29 -2.76 -21.93
C GLY A 89 21.24 -1.58 -21.77
N GLN A 90 21.76 -1.34 -20.58
CA GLN A 90 22.58 -0.19 -20.24
C GLN A 90 23.86 -0.60 -19.52
N VAL A 91 24.91 0.18 -19.66
CA VAL A 91 26.19 0.01 -18.97
C VAL A 91 26.52 1.31 -18.25
N ILE A 92 26.87 1.19 -16.98
CA ILE A 92 27.30 2.32 -16.17
C ILE A 92 28.80 2.41 -16.27
N THR A 93 29.31 3.41 -16.98
CA THR A 93 30.75 3.66 -17.17
C THR A 93 31.35 4.53 -16.06
N ASP A 94 30.49 5.31 -15.38
CA ASP A 94 30.83 6.24 -14.32
C ASP A 94 29.94 5.99 -13.08
N PRO A 95 30.19 4.96 -12.27
CA PRO A 95 29.33 4.61 -11.16
C PRO A 95 29.23 5.74 -10.13
N CYS A 96 28.02 6.00 -9.68
CA CYS A 96 27.75 6.94 -8.60
C CYS A 96 28.45 6.45 -7.31
N SER A 97 29.18 7.35 -6.64
CA SER A 97 29.93 7.03 -5.42
C SER A 97 29.03 6.60 -4.25
N ASP A 98 27.84 7.18 -4.15
CA ASP A 98 26.96 6.96 -3.01
C ASP A 98 26.21 5.61 -3.05
N CYS A 99 25.84 5.18 -4.24
CA CYS A 99 25.15 3.89 -4.45
C CYS A 99 26.01 2.84 -5.16
N THR A 100 27.27 3.14 -5.47
CA THR A 100 28.21 2.23 -6.17
C THR A 100 27.64 1.65 -7.48
N GLY A 101 26.84 2.44 -8.18
CA GLY A 101 26.26 2.05 -9.47
C GLY A 101 24.92 1.34 -9.40
N THR A 102 24.36 1.07 -8.21
CA THR A 102 23.08 0.35 -8.08
C THR A 102 21.87 1.23 -8.35
N GLY A 103 22.00 2.54 -8.18
CA GLY A 103 20.91 3.50 -8.26
C GLY A 103 20.04 3.53 -7.02
N THR A 104 20.27 2.64 -6.04
CA THR A 104 19.49 2.56 -4.79
C THR A 104 20.40 2.64 -3.58
N VAL A 105 19.82 3.10 -2.48
CA VAL A 105 20.46 3.14 -1.15
C VAL A 105 19.48 2.65 -0.09
N HIS A 106 19.99 1.91 0.88
CA HIS A 106 19.17 1.44 1.99
C HIS A 106 18.97 2.56 3.01
N ARG A 107 17.74 3.01 3.19
CA ARG A 107 17.40 4.08 4.15
C ARG A 107 15.96 4.00 4.64
N THR A 108 15.70 4.69 5.74
CA THR A 108 14.34 4.92 6.22
C THR A 108 13.74 6.15 5.53
N ARG A 109 12.51 6.03 5.06
CA ARG A 109 11.72 7.09 4.44
C ARG A 109 10.33 7.13 5.02
N THR A 110 9.73 8.33 5.05
CA THR A 110 8.36 8.52 5.48
C THR A 110 7.47 8.66 4.25
N ILE A 111 6.40 7.87 4.21
CA ILE A 111 5.39 7.92 3.15
C ILE A 111 4.07 8.34 3.79
N THR A 112 3.44 9.38 3.25
CA THR A 112 2.10 9.78 3.64
C THR A 112 1.07 8.89 2.94
N VAL A 113 0.27 8.18 3.73
CA VAL A 113 -0.75 7.26 3.25
C VAL A 113 -2.13 7.84 3.52
N ARG A 114 -2.93 7.97 2.49
CA ARG A 114 -4.33 8.35 2.60
C ARG A 114 -5.19 7.09 2.67
N ILE A 115 -5.90 6.94 3.78
CA ILE A 115 -6.83 5.86 4.04
C ILE A 115 -8.24 6.35 3.69
N PRO A 116 -8.92 5.73 2.71
CA PRO A 116 -10.29 6.10 2.37
C PRO A 116 -11.26 5.76 3.50
N PRO A 117 -12.40 6.47 3.59
CA PRO A 117 -13.42 6.17 4.59
C PRO A 117 -14.09 4.82 4.33
N GLY A 118 -14.53 4.17 5.39
CA GLY A 118 -15.35 2.96 5.31
C GLY A 118 -14.59 1.66 5.09
N LEU A 119 -13.30 1.60 5.45
CA LEU A 119 -12.54 0.36 5.41
C LEU A 119 -12.97 -0.62 6.49
N ASP A 120 -12.99 -1.89 6.12
CA ASP A 120 -13.19 -2.99 7.05
C ASP A 120 -11.88 -3.40 7.74
N ASN A 121 -12.00 -3.99 8.93
CA ASN A 121 -10.85 -4.56 9.62
C ASN A 121 -10.19 -5.65 8.77
N GLY A 122 -8.86 -5.57 8.63
CA GLY A 122 -8.06 -6.50 7.83
C GLY A 122 -8.03 -6.20 6.33
N GLN A 123 -8.66 -5.13 5.88
CA GLN A 123 -8.63 -4.74 4.47
C GLN A 123 -7.25 -4.18 4.09
N LYS A 124 -6.79 -4.55 2.89
CA LYS A 124 -5.52 -4.07 2.33
C LYS A 124 -5.74 -2.89 1.39
N VAL A 125 -4.91 -1.86 1.54
CA VAL A 125 -4.83 -0.70 0.65
C VAL A 125 -3.52 -0.80 -0.14
N ARG A 126 -3.60 -0.75 -1.47
CA ARG A 126 -2.43 -0.76 -2.35
C ARG A 126 -2.05 0.67 -2.72
N LEU A 127 -0.77 0.99 -2.54
CA LEU A 127 -0.17 2.23 -3.02
C LEU A 127 0.86 1.89 -4.10
N ALA A 128 0.50 2.15 -5.34
CA ALA A 128 1.33 1.82 -6.48
C ALA A 128 2.65 2.62 -6.46
N GLY A 129 3.77 1.94 -6.73
CA GLY A 129 5.10 2.55 -6.79
C GLY A 129 5.65 3.04 -5.46
N LYS A 130 5.07 2.66 -4.32
CA LYS A 130 5.52 3.05 -2.97
C LYS A 130 6.27 1.94 -2.23
N GLY A 131 6.52 0.81 -2.87
CA GLY A 131 7.39 -0.26 -2.40
C GLY A 131 8.87 0.11 -2.46
N GLU A 132 9.76 -0.87 -2.49
CA GLU A 132 11.19 -0.64 -2.65
C GLU A 132 11.53 -0.11 -4.04
N ALA A 133 12.59 0.69 -4.12
CA ALA A 133 13.09 1.20 -5.39
C ALA A 133 13.64 0.06 -6.25
N GLY A 134 13.40 0.15 -7.54
CA GLY A 134 14.03 -0.74 -8.51
C GLY A 134 15.49 -0.33 -8.79
N PRO A 135 16.38 -1.29 -9.08
CA PRO A 135 17.77 -0.99 -9.41
C PRO A 135 17.87 -0.25 -10.74
N ASN A 136 18.88 0.63 -10.88
CA ASN A 136 19.21 1.31 -12.13
C ASN A 136 18.02 1.99 -12.82
N GLY A 137 17.19 2.72 -12.05
CA GLY A 137 16.03 3.44 -12.59
C GLY A 137 14.85 2.55 -12.98
N LYS A 138 14.86 1.26 -12.65
CA LYS A 138 13.71 0.37 -12.83
C LYS A 138 12.56 0.80 -11.92
N PRO A 139 11.30 0.50 -12.29
CA PRO A 139 10.15 0.87 -11.49
C PRO A 139 10.23 0.35 -10.05
N ALA A 140 9.72 1.12 -9.11
CA ALA A 140 9.55 0.67 -7.73
C ALA A 140 8.46 -0.41 -7.62
N GLY A 141 8.53 -1.20 -6.56
CA GLY A 141 7.43 -2.07 -6.15
C GLY A 141 6.26 -1.28 -5.58
N ASP A 142 5.26 -1.98 -5.09
CA ASP A 142 4.07 -1.40 -4.48
C ASP A 142 4.13 -1.55 -2.95
N LEU A 143 3.44 -0.65 -2.25
CA LEU A 143 3.21 -0.77 -0.82
C LEU A 143 1.78 -1.27 -0.57
N PHE A 144 1.66 -2.33 0.19
CA PHE A 144 0.39 -2.90 0.65
C PHE A 144 0.24 -2.63 2.15
N VAL A 145 -0.77 -1.85 2.51
CA VAL A 145 -1.05 -1.49 3.90
C VAL A 145 -2.26 -2.27 4.37
N THR A 146 -2.09 -3.15 5.35
CA THR A 146 -3.18 -3.84 6.02
C THR A 146 -3.70 -2.97 7.15
N VAL A 147 -4.99 -2.66 7.13
CA VAL A 147 -5.63 -1.80 8.11
C VAL A 147 -6.31 -2.64 9.18
N HIS A 148 -5.85 -2.52 10.43
CA HIS A 148 -6.50 -3.09 11.60
C HIS A 148 -7.34 -2.03 12.28
N VAL A 149 -8.62 -2.31 12.52
CA VAL A 149 -9.55 -1.36 13.15
C VAL A 149 -9.81 -1.79 14.58
N ARG A 150 -9.54 -0.90 15.54
CA ARG A 150 -9.88 -1.13 16.94
C ARG A 150 -11.38 -1.09 17.11
N PRO A 151 -11.99 -2.03 17.87
CA PRO A 151 -13.39 -1.96 18.22
C PRO A 151 -13.70 -0.69 19.01
N ASP A 152 -14.83 -0.05 18.72
CA ASP A 152 -15.31 1.06 19.52
C ASP A 152 -16.24 0.53 20.63
N PRO A 153 -16.19 1.08 21.87
CA PRO A 153 -17.04 0.62 22.96
C PRO A 153 -18.52 0.93 22.76
N VAL A 154 -18.85 1.91 21.92
CA VAL A 154 -20.23 2.38 21.69
C VAL A 154 -20.76 1.95 20.33
N PHE A 155 -19.97 2.14 19.27
CA PHE A 155 -20.38 1.88 17.89
C PHE A 155 -19.95 0.50 17.43
N LYS A 156 -20.88 -0.19 16.74
CA LYS A 156 -20.59 -1.41 15.98
C LYS A 156 -20.95 -1.17 14.53
N ARG A 157 -20.11 -1.64 13.63
CA ARG A 157 -20.37 -1.57 12.20
C ARG A 157 -21.09 -2.84 11.72
N SER A 158 -22.04 -2.67 10.82
CA SER A 158 -22.75 -3.75 10.15
C SER A 158 -22.94 -3.36 8.68
N GLY A 159 -22.00 -3.76 7.80
CA GLY A 159 -21.94 -3.26 6.43
C GLY A 159 -21.68 -1.75 6.40
N ASP A 160 -22.57 -1.01 5.77
CA ASP A 160 -22.50 0.46 5.66
C ASP A 160 -23.23 1.18 6.81
N ASP A 161 -23.87 0.43 7.70
CA ASP A 161 -24.61 0.97 8.83
C ASP A 161 -23.81 0.90 10.13
N LEU A 162 -24.05 1.86 11.02
CA LEU A 162 -23.58 1.85 12.40
C LEU A 162 -24.72 1.43 13.32
N LYS A 163 -24.40 0.61 14.31
CA LYS A 163 -25.31 0.16 15.35
C LYS A 163 -24.79 0.59 16.70
N ILE A 164 -25.70 1.08 17.54
CA ILE A 164 -25.45 1.34 18.96
C ILE A 164 -26.59 0.80 19.78
N THR A 165 -26.31 0.47 21.04
CA THR A 165 -27.33 0.15 22.04
C THR A 165 -27.42 1.31 23.01
N VAL A 166 -28.61 1.89 23.12
CA VAL A 166 -28.89 3.03 24.00
C VAL A 166 -29.79 2.57 25.11
N PRO A 167 -29.42 2.72 26.40
CA PRO A 167 -30.32 2.49 27.51
C PRO A 167 -31.39 3.58 27.54
N VAL A 168 -32.65 3.16 27.63
CA VAL A 168 -33.81 4.04 27.66
C VAL A 168 -34.66 3.69 28.87
N SER A 169 -35.24 4.69 29.54
CA SER A 169 -36.11 4.44 30.68
C SER A 169 -37.39 3.70 30.27
N PHE A 170 -37.95 2.91 31.20
CA PHE A 170 -39.19 2.23 30.95
C PHE A 170 -40.35 3.22 30.67
N THR A 171 -40.32 4.38 31.30
CA THR A 171 -41.32 5.45 31.11
C THR A 171 -41.27 5.97 29.67
N ASP A 172 -40.09 6.21 29.13
CA ASP A 172 -39.94 6.68 27.74
C ASP A 172 -40.36 5.63 26.72
N LEU A 173 -40.15 4.34 27.01
CA LEU A 173 -40.64 3.24 26.17
C LEU A 173 -42.14 3.12 26.19
N ALA A 174 -42.77 3.27 27.37
CA ALA A 174 -44.21 3.12 27.55
C ALA A 174 -45.00 4.31 27.00
N LEU A 175 -44.58 5.52 27.33
CA LEU A 175 -45.30 6.76 27.01
C LEU A 175 -44.79 7.41 25.70
N GLY A 176 -43.68 7.00 25.22
CA GLY A 176 -42.97 7.66 24.12
C GLY A 176 -42.21 8.89 24.60
N GLY A 177 -41.23 9.28 23.82
CA GLY A 177 -40.38 10.41 24.15
C GLY A 177 -39.35 10.70 23.07
N ALA A 178 -38.45 11.61 23.33
CA ALA A 178 -37.30 11.89 22.47
C ALA A 178 -36.03 11.70 23.27
N ILE A 179 -35.16 10.83 22.80
CA ILE A 179 -33.87 10.53 23.41
C ILE A 179 -32.72 11.13 22.58
N SER A 180 -31.65 11.50 23.25
CA SER A 180 -30.41 11.92 22.59
C SER A 180 -29.56 10.69 22.29
N VAL A 181 -29.17 10.52 21.02
CA VAL A 181 -28.39 9.37 20.55
C VAL A 181 -27.07 9.87 20.04
N PRO A 182 -25.95 9.35 20.55
CA PRO A 182 -24.63 9.74 20.05
C PRO A 182 -24.45 9.28 18.60
N THR A 183 -23.73 10.08 17.82
CA THR A 183 -23.27 9.73 16.47
C THR A 183 -21.76 9.95 16.39
N LEU A 184 -21.15 9.69 15.25
CA LEU A 184 -19.72 9.97 15.04
C LEU A 184 -19.39 11.46 15.04
N THR A 185 -20.40 12.32 14.88
CA THR A 185 -20.25 13.78 14.85
C THR A 185 -21.03 14.41 16.01
N THR A 186 -22.23 14.89 15.76
CA THR A 186 -23.10 15.53 16.76
C THR A 186 -24.23 14.61 17.17
N PRO A 187 -24.59 14.55 18.47
CA PRO A 187 -25.75 13.76 18.91
C PRO A 187 -27.04 14.19 18.20
N VAL A 188 -27.87 13.23 17.91
CA VAL A 188 -29.17 13.46 17.26
C VAL A 188 -30.32 13.11 18.24
N ARG A 189 -31.42 13.79 18.12
CA ARG A 189 -32.64 13.46 18.87
C ARG A 189 -33.48 12.47 18.08
N VAL A 190 -33.77 11.33 18.69
CA VAL A 190 -34.60 10.25 18.10
C VAL A 190 -35.90 10.15 18.85
N LYS A 191 -36.99 10.20 18.11
CA LYS A 191 -38.33 9.99 18.68
C LYS A 191 -38.57 8.50 18.91
N VAL A 192 -38.87 8.14 20.13
CA VAL A 192 -39.26 6.78 20.52
C VAL A 192 -40.81 6.74 20.57
N PRO A 193 -41.46 5.92 19.74
CA PRO A 193 -42.92 5.77 19.78
C PRO A 193 -43.38 5.17 21.11
N ALA A 194 -44.54 5.58 21.56
CA ALA A 194 -45.17 4.98 22.75
C ALA A 194 -45.42 3.48 22.55
N GLY A 195 -45.17 2.68 23.58
CA GLY A 195 -45.31 1.23 23.52
C GLY A 195 -44.19 0.52 22.77
N THR A 196 -43.00 1.15 22.59
CA THR A 196 -41.87 0.52 22.00
C THR A 196 -41.32 -0.61 22.86
N PRO A 197 -41.27 -1.86 22.38
CA PRO A 197 -40.72 -2.98 23.14
C PRO A 197 -39.23 -2.87 23.37
N ASN A 198 -38.72 -3.46 24.44
CA ASN A 198 -37.30 -3.57 24.71
C ASN A 198 -36.57 -4.29 23.56
N GLY A 199 -35.39 -3.81 23.20
CA GLY A 199 -34.59 -4.40 22.12
C GLY A 199 -35.04 -4.02 20.70
N ARG A 200 -36.01 -3.14 20.55
CA ARG A 200 -36.44 -2.64 19.23
C ARG A 200 -35.34 -1.84 18.56
N THR A 201 -35.06 -2.15 17.31
CA THR A 201 -34.12 -1.38 16.48
C THR A 201 -34.88 -0.25 15.77
N LEU A 202 -34.40 0.98 15.94
CA LEU A 202 -34.89 2.16 15.24
C LEU A 202 -33.80 2.60 14.26
N ARG A 203 -34.19 2.94 13.03
CA ARG A 203 -33.26 3.44 12.01
C ARG A 203 -33.31 4.95 11.91
N VAL A 204 -32.14 5.56 12.01
CA VAL A 204 -31.97 7.01 11.82
C VAL A 204 -31.16 7.18 10.52
N ARG A 205 -31.63 8.08 9.68
CA ARG A 205 -30.98 8.41 8.41
C ARG A 205 -30.24 9.73 8.53
#